data_9c1de5a091cb86770af6cb577481a9a2
#
_entry.id   9c1de5a091cb86770af6cb577481a9a2
#
_cell.length_a   1.000
_cell.length_b   1.000
_cell.length_c   1.000
_cell.angle_alpha   90.00
_cell.angle_beta   90.00
_cell.angle_gamma   90.00
#
_symmetry.space_group_name_H-M   'P 1'
#
loop_
_entity.id
_entity.type
_entity.pdbx_description
1 polymer ?
#
loop_
_entity_poly.entity_id
_entity_poly.type
_entity_poly.pdbx_seq_one_letter_code
_entity_poly.pdbx_strand_id
1 'polypeptide(L)'
;MRNFRYIFSLILAFLVRFKWILLTGTVFGILFFLGFNLFGSNIFQKERGKIGMVGRYRLDNLPDSILEYISKGLTSINENGEVSPAISSSWENKDGGKTWVFHIGDGFAWQDGKKIVSSDIQINFSDVATEKPDPKTIVFKLQTPFSPFPAILSKPIFRKGFLGTGEWRVKNVTVAGNIVEQINLSKPKEKGMIFKFFPTEERAKLALKLGEIDKLIDIFNPEPFNTWKTLDVQKKVDY
;
A
#
# COMPACT_ATOMS: atom_id res chain seq x y z
N MET A 1 33.96 -58.15 -13.99
CA MET A 1 35.05 -57.14 -13.77
C MET A 1 35.58 -56.52 -15.07
N ARG A 2 35.52 -57.18 -16.22
CA ARG A 2 36.05 -56.69 -17.52
C ARG A 2 35.31 -55.47 -18.07
N ASN A 3 34.01 -55.36 -17.87
CA ASN A 3 33.18 -54.23 -18.35
C ASN A 3 33.41 -52.92 -17.56
N PHE A 4 33.76 -53.01 -16.29
CA PHE A 4 34.00 -51.83 -15.46
C PHE A 4 35.30 -51.10 -15.87
N ARG A 5 36.36 -51.86 -16.16
CA ARG A 5 37.64 -51.28 -16.63
C ARG A 5 37.49 -50.62 -18.01
N TYR A 6 36.67 -51.18 -18.88
CA TYR A 6 36.39 -50.63 -20.22
C TYR A 6 35.61 -49.29 -20.09
N ILE A 7 34.54 -49.28 -19.29
CA ILE A 7 33.74 -48.05 -19.05
C ILE A 7 34.61 -46.97 -18.43
N PHE A 8 35.45 -47.29 -17.43
CA PHE A 8 36.35 -46.35 -16.80
C PHE A 8 37.38 -45.77 -17.80
N SER A 9 37.99 -46.57 -18.66
CA SER A 9 38.92 -46.10 -19.68
C SER A 9 38.23 -45.17 -20.72
N LEU A 10 36.99 -45.45 -21.04
CA LEU A 10 36.19 -44.66 -21.99
C LEU A 10 35.84 -43.31 -21.40
N ILE A 11 35.44 -43.23 -20.11
CA ILE A 11 35.22 -42.01 -19.38
C ILE A 11 36.51 -41.19 -19.29
N LEU A 12 37.64 -41.83 -18.98
CA LEU A 12 38.93 -41.15 -18.89
C LEU A 12 39.36 -40.52 -20.22
N ALA A 13 39.19 -41.28 -21.32
CA ALA A 13 39.47 -40.81 -22.67
C ALA A 13 38.57 -39.64 -23.06
N PHE A 14 37.29 -39.68 -22.69
CA PHE A 14 36.34 -38.58 -22.90
C PHE A 14 36.77 -37.34 -22.12
N LEU A 15 37.08 -37.44 -20.83
CA LEU A 15 37.53 -36.35 -19.99
C LEU A 15 38.82 -35.70 -20.51
N VAL A 16 39.80 -36.50 -20.96
CA VAL A 16 41.06 -35.98 -21.52
C VAL A 16 40.81 -35.28 -22.87
N ARG A 17 39.96 -35.85 -23.72
CA ARG A 17 39.67 -35.27 -25.04
C ARG A 17 38.90 -33.97 -24.97
N PHE A 18 37.97 -33.86 -24.01
CA PHE A 18 37.09 -32.69 -23.85
C PHE A 18 37.47 -31.79 -22.65
N LYS A 19 38.69 -31.99 -22.09
CA LYS A 19 39.15 -31.25 -20.88
C LYS A 19 38.95 -29.73 -20.94
N TRP A 20 39.21 -29.14 -22.10
CA TRP A 20 39.08 -27.69 -22.27
C TRP A 20 37.63 -27.23 -22.29
N ILE A 21 36.75 -28.02 -22.93
CA ILE A 21 35.30 -27.72 -22.95
C ILE A 21 34.70 -27.90 -21.55
N LEU A 22 35.09 -28.94 -20.84
CA LEU A 22 34.65 -29.16 -19.46
C LEU A 22 35.17 -28.06 -18.53
N LEU A 23 36.43 -27.66 -18.67
CA LEU A 23 37.03 -26.61 -17.85
C LEU A 23 36.38 -25.26 -18.13
N THR A 24 36.18 -24.88 -19.39
CA THR A 24 35.48 -23.62 -19.74
C THR A 24 34.03 -23.65 -19.29
N GLY A 25 33.31 -24.76 -19.45
CA GLY A 25 31.94 -24.92 -18.98
C GLY A 25 31.84 -24.80 -17.45
N THR A 26 32.78 -25.40 -16.72
CA THR A 26 32.82 -25.28 -15.24
C THR A 26 33.10 -23.84 -14.80
N VAL A 27 34.08 -23.17 -15.42
CA VAL A 27 34.39 -21.76 -15.12
C VAL A 27 33.19 -20.86 -15.43
N PHE A 28 32.54 -21.08 -16.59
CA PHE A 28 31.35 -20.32 -16.95
C PHE A 28 30.18 -20.58 -16.00
N GLY A 29 29.97 -21.84 -15.58
CA GLY A 29 28.96 -22.22 -14.58
C GLY A 29 29.20 -21.56 -13.22
N ILE A 30 30.44 -21.50 -12.76
CA ILE A 30 30.83 -20.84 -11.50
C ILE A 30 30.62 -19.32 -11.63
N LEU A 31 31.06 -18.69 -12.72
CA LEU A 31 30.87 -17.27 -12.97
C LEU A 31 29.39 -16.91 -13.07
N PHE A 32 28.60 -17.73 -13.74
CA PHE A 32 27.15 -17.55 -13.83
C PHE A 32 26.47 -17.69 -12.46
N PHE A 33 26.87 -18.69 -11.67
CA PHE A 33 26.36 -18.89 -10.32
C PHE A 33 26.73 -17.72 -9.39
N LEU A 34 27.97 -17.25 -9.44
CA LEU A 34 28.43 -16.09 -8.66
C LEU A 34 27.71 -14.82 -9.13
N GLY A 35 27.60 -14.60 -10.43
CA GLY A 35 26.85 -13.48 -11.01
C GLY A 35 25.39 -13.53 -10.60
N PHE A 36 24.75 -14.68 -10.68
CA PHE A 36 23.36 -14.89 -10.25
C PHE A 36 23.19 -14.69 -8.75
N ASN A 37 24.15 -15.09 -7.91
CA ASN A 37 24.10 -14.87 -6.47
C ASN A 37 24.31 -13.39 -6.08
N LEU A 38 25.19 -12.69 -6.79
CA LEU A 38 25.48 -11.27 -6.53
C LEU A 38 24.44 -10.32 -7.10
N PHE A 39 23.90 -10.63 -8.28
CA PHE A 39 22.94 -9.77 -8.99
C PHE A 39 21.51 -10.31 -8.95
N GLY A 40 21.32 -11.62 -8.86
CA GLY A 40 20.01 -12.27 -8.86
C GLY A 40 19.20 -12.00 -7.60
N SER A 41 19.85 -11.76 -6.45
CA SER A 41 19.17 -11.36 -5.21
C SER A 41 18.44 -10.02 -5.35
N ASN A 42 18.91 -9.15 -6.23
CA ASN A 42 18.25 -7.88 -6.55
C ASN A 42 17.11 -8.03 -7.58
N ILE A 43 17.16 -9.08 -8.41
CA ILE A 43 16.13 -9.39 -9.42
C ILE A 43 14.98 -10.17 -8.77
N PHE A 44 15.29 -11.07 -7.85
CA PHE A 44 14.32 -11.73 -6.96
C PHE A 44 14.15 -10.96 -5.65
N GLN A 45 14.07 -9.62 -5.70
CA GLN A 45 13.61 -8.87 -4.53
C GLN A 45 12.24 -9.42 -4.16
N LYS A 46 12.27 -10.21 -3.10
CA LYS A 46 11.14 -10.92 -2.49
C LYS A 46 9.95 -9.99 -2.45
N GLU A 47 8.94 -10.43 -3.14
CA GLU A 47 7.74 -9.78 -3.57
C GLU A 47 7.16 -8.79 -2.55
N ARG A 48 6.76 -7.66 -3.08
CA ARG A 48 5.88 -6.68 -2.44
C ARG A 48 4.67 -7.44 -1.93
N GLY A 49 4.23 -7.20 -0.71
CA GLY A 49 3.01 -7.81 -0.22
C GLY A 49 1.85 -7.44 -1.14
N LYS A 50 1.28 -8.43 -1.79
CA LYS A 50 0.15 -8.26 -2.71
C LYS A 50 -1.15 -8.49 -1.94
N ILE A 51 -1.93 -7.44 -1.81
CA ILE A 51 -3.18 -7.43 -1.05
C ILE A 51 -4.34 -7.33 -2.04
N GLY A 52 -5.26 -8.29 -1.98
CA GLY A 52 -6.50 -8.26 -2.75
C GLY A 52 -7.63 -7.59 -1.97
N MET A 53 -8.44 -6.82 -2.66
CA MET A 53 -9.69 -6.25 -2.17
C MET A 53 -10.81 -6.49 -3.17
N VAL A 54 -12.01 -6.67 -2.69
CA VAL A 54 -13.21 -6.80 -3.54
C VAL A 54 -13.81 -5.42 -3.75
N GLY A 55 -14.09 -5.08 -5.01
CA GLY A 55 -14.73 -3.83 -5.37
C GLY A 55 -14.28 -3.29 -6.73
N ARG A 56 -15.03 -2.31 -7.22
CA ARG A 56 -14.71 -1.54 -8.42
C ARG A 56 -14.55 -0.08 -8.04
N TYR A 57 -13.32 0.38 -7.99
CA TYR A 57 -12.99 1.72 -7.55
C TYR A 57 -12.50 2.58 -8.70
N ARG A 58 -12.76 3.86 -8.60
CA ARG A 58 -12.20 4.90 -9.47
C ARG A 58 -11.11 5.66 -8.69
N LEU A 59 -10.32 6.46 -9.40
CA LEU A 59 -9.27 7.26 -8.77
C LEU A 59 -9.79 8.25 -7.72
N ASP A 60 -11.02 8.72 -7.90
CA ASP A 60 -11.72 9.67 -7.02
C ASP A 60 -12.50 8.99 -5.88
N ASN A 61 -12.55 7.67 -5.86
CA ASN A 61 -13.31 6.89 -4.87
C ASN A 61 -12.54 5.62 -4.46
N LEU A 62 -11.28 5.78 -4.09
CA LEU A 62 -10.50 4.69 -3.51
C LEU A 62 -10.90 4.48 -2.04
N PRO A 63 -10.78 3.26 -1.50
CA PRO A 63 -11.08 2.98 -0.10
C PRO A 63 -10.22 3.81 0.86
N ASP A 64 -10.86 4.39 1.89
CA ASP A 64 -10.17 5.17 2.92
C ASP A 64 -9.08 4.33 3.61
N SER A 65 -9.30 3.03 3.80
CA SER A 65 -8.32 2.08 4.34
C SER A 65 -7.00 2.03 3.57
N ILE A 66 -7.01 2.33 2.26
CA ILE A 66 -5.79 2.47 1.45
C ILE A 66 -5.25 3.90 1.52
N LEU A 67 -6.14 4.88 1.45
CA LEU A 67 -5.77 6.29 1.45
C LEU A 67 -5.08 6.71 2.76
N GLU A 68 -5.44 6.10 3.88
CA GLU A 68 -4.84 6.31 5.21
C GLU A 68 -3.34 5.92 5.30
N TYR A 69 -2.87 4.99 4.45
CA TYR A 69 -1.43 4.73 4.32
C TYR A 69 -0.70 5.92 3.67
N ILE A 70 -1.39 6.64 2.77
CA ILE A 70 -0.78 7.68 1.92
C ILE A 70 -0.88 9.05 2.57
N SER A 71 -1.96 9.32 3.30
CA SER A 71 -2.21 10.62 3.92
C SER A 71 -3.02 10.50 5.21
N LYS A 72 -3.05 11.59 5.96
CA LYS A 72 -3.89 11.75 7.16
C LYS A 72 -4.96 12.81 6.91
N GLY A 73 -6.02 12.77 7.72
CA GLY A 73 -7.01 13.86 7.82
C GLY A 73 -6.54 14.99 8.71
N LEU A 74 -7.37 16.00 8.89
CA LEU A 74 -7.15 17.02 9.94
C LEU A 74 -7.23 16.39 11.33
N THR A 75 -8.09 15.40 11.48
CA THR A 75 -8.26 14.58 12.67
C THR A 75 -8.00 13.11 12.32
N SER A 76 -8.02 12.23 13.31
CA SER A 76 -8.02 10.78 13.17
C SER A 76 -9.05 10.16 14.10
N ILE A 77 -9.53 8.96 13.77
CA ILE A 77 -10.42 8.19 14.63
C ILE A 77 -9.62 6.96 15.09
N ASN A 78 -9.58 6.75 16.42
CA ASN A 78 -8.92 5.58 16.98
C ASN A 78 -9.85 4.34 16.95
N GLU A 79 -9.33 3.19 17.35
CA GLU A 79 -10.08 1.92 17.37
C GLU A 79 -11.32 1.94 18.29
N ASN A 80 -11.37 2.88 19.23
CA ASN A 80 -12.52 3.07 20.15
C ASN A 80 -13.57 4.04 19.56
N GLY A 81 -13.36 4.57 18.35
CA GLY A 81 -14.25 5.55 17.74
C GLY A 81 -14.04 6.98 18.23
N GLU A 82 -12.98 7.25 19.01
CA GLU A 82 -12.70 8.58 19.53
C GLU A 82 -11.91 9.42 18.52
N VAL A 83 -12.30 10.68 18.38
CA VAL A 83 -11.63 11.63 17.50
C VAL A 83 -10.43 12.24 18.20
N SER A 84 -9.28 12.18 17.57
CA SER A 84 -8.01 12.72 18.07
C SER A 84 -7.34 13.63 17.03
N PRO A 85 -6.43 14.52 17.48
CA PRO A 85 -5.64 15.36 16.60
C PRO A 85 -4.80 14.52 15.60
N ALA A 86 -4.67 15.02 14.35
CA ALA A 86 -3.77 14.49 13.35
C ALA A 86 -3.01 15.65 12.69
N ILE A 87 -3.34 16.07 11.45
CA ILE A 87 -2.71 17.24 10.84
C ILE A 87 -3.04 18.52 11.63
N SER A 88 -4.25 18.63 12.16
CA SER A 88 -4.54 19.67 13.17
C SER A 88 -4.00 19.24 14.54
N SER A 89 -3.38 20.14 15.26
CA SER A 89 -2.92 19.95 16.63
C SER A 89 -4.05 20.10 17.66
N SER A 90 -5.06 20.89 17.31
CA SER A 90 -6.23 21.16 18.14
C SER A 90 -7.37 21.74 17.32
N TRP A 91 -8.56 21.74 17.88
CA TRP A 91 -9.71 22.45 17.36
C TRP A 91 -10.57 23.01 18.45
N GLU A 92 -11.33 24.06 18.12
CA GLU A 92 -12.30 24.72 18.98
C GLU A 92 -13.68 24.69 18.35
N ASN A 93 -14.68 24.54 19.20
CA ASN A 93 -16.08 24.67 18.82
C ASN A 93 -16.60 26.01 19.34
N LYS A 94 -17.15 26.82 18.45
CA LYS A 94 -17.81 28.11 18.78
C LYS A 94 -19.28 28.04 18.34
N ASP A 95 -20.07 28.92 18.88
CA ASP A 95 -21.50 29.07 18.51
C ASP A 95 -22.30 27.75 18.59
N GLY A 96 -22.04 26.95 19.65
CA GLY A 96 -22.78 25.72 19.91
C GLY A 96 -22.62 24.62 18.84
N GLY A 97 -21.52 24.60 18.07
CA GLY A 97 -21.24 23.61 17.05
C GLY A 97 -21.51 24.09 15.64
N LYS A 98 -21.73 25.37 15.42
CA LYS A 98 -21.84 25.95 14.08
C LYS A 98 -20.49 26.38 13.51
N THR A 99 -19.57 26.87 14.38
CA THR A 99 -18.26 27.33 13.94
C THR A 99 -17.16 26.46 14.55
N TRP A 100 -16.34 25.85 13.69
CA TRP A 100 -15.22 25.00 14.07
C TRP A 100 -13.92 25.65 13.60
N VAL A 101 -12.97 25.82 14.49
CA VAL A 101 -11.65 26.39 14.19
C VAL A 101 -10.60 25.30 14.40
N PHE A 102 -9.86 24.94 13.35
CA PHE A 102 -8.80 23.96 13.39
C PHE A 102 -7.44 24.62 13.26
N HIS A 103 -6.51 24.25 14.13
CA HIS A 103 -5.13 24.74 14.14
C HIS A 103 -4.20 23.67 13.58
N ILE A 104 -3.51 23.98 12.46
CA ILE A 104 -2.57 23.08 11.80
C ILE A 104 -1.31 22.97 12.64
N GLY A 105 -0.95 21.73 13.01
CA GLY A 105 0.26 21.43 13.76
C GLY A 105 1.53 21.50 12.91
N ASP A 106 2.68 21.55 13.59
CA ASP A 106 4.01 21.52 12.94
C ASP A 106 4.57 20.10 12.76
N GLY A 107 3.86 19.07 13.26
CA GLY A 107 4.31 17.67 13.26
C GLY A 107 4.23 16.96 11.89
N PHE A 108 3.57 17.56 10.90
CA PHE A 108 3.36 16.96 9.59
C PHE A 108 3.92 17.84 8.47
N ALA A 109 4.39 17.16 7.42
CA ALA A 109 4.79 17.77 6.16
C ALA A 109 4.22 16.95 5.00
N TRP A 110 4.10 17.59 3.85
CA TRP A 110 3.80 16.86 2.62
C TRP A 110 4.97 15.94 2.24
N GLN A 111 4.69 14.89 1.51
CA GLN A 111 5.70 13.92 1.05
C GLN A 111 6.83 14.55 0.20
N ASP A 112 6.64 15.76 -0.34
CA ASP A 112 7.66 16.55 -1.02
C ASP A 112 8.55 17.38 -0.06
N GLY A 113 8.32 17.26 1.25
CA GLY A 113 9.06 17.96 2.31
C GLY A 113 8.55 19.37 2.62
N LYS A 114 7.52 19.85 1.93
CA LYS A 114 6.95 21.18 2.21
C LYS A 114 6.08 21.14 3.45
N LYS A 115 6.13 22.22 4.22
CA LYS A 115 5.24 22.41 5.37
C LYS A 115 3.79 22.50 4.91
N ILE A 116 2.88 22.01 5.74
CA ILE A 116 1.45 22.11 5.50
C ILE A 116 0.98 23.50 5.89
N VAL A 117 0.29 24.15 4.97
CA VAL A 117 -0.38 25.43 5.19
C VAL A 117 -1.86 25.32 4.84
N SER A 118 -2.69 26.13 5.46
CA SER A 118 -4.15 26.11 5.29
C SER A 118 -4.58 26.23 3.83
N SER A 119 -3.86 27.04 3.02
CA SER A 119 -4.13 27.20 1.58
C SER A 119 -3.94 25.94 0.75
N ASP A 120 -3.07 25.01 1.18
CA ASP A 120 -2.84 23.75 0.49
C ASP A 120 -3.98 22.74 0.69
N ILE A 121 -4.74 22.88 1.79
CA ILE A 121 -5.79 21.95 2.18
C ILE A 121 -7.09 22.32 1.47
N GLN A 122 -7.58 21.42 0.61
CA GLN A 122 -8.83 21.59 -0.11
C GLN A 122 -9.86 20.59 0.41
N ILE A 123 -10.78 21.08 1.24
CA ILE A 123 -11.92 20.33 1.74
C ILE A 123 -13.16 21.14 1.38
N ASN A 124 -13.98 20.57 0.52
CA ASN A 124 -15.21 21.23 0.03
C ASN A 124 -16.43 20.43 0.49
N PHE A 125 -17.28 21.09 1.23
CA PHE A 125 -18.62 20.61 1.58
C PHE A 125 -19.65 21.55 0.97
N SER A 126 -20.78 21.00 0.51
CA SER A 126 -21.82 21.78 -0.16
C SER A 126 -22.40 22.89 0.73
N ASP A 127 -22.53 22.61 2.04
CA ASP A 127 -23.25 23.44 2.98
C ASP A 127 -22.37 24.03 4.09
N VAL A 128 -21.05 24.08 3.87
CA VAL A 128 -20.07 24.59 4.86
C VAL A 128 -19.22 25.66 4.21
N ALA A 129 -19.26 26.86 4.75
CA ALA A 129 -18.32 27.91 4.37
C ALA A 129 -16.96 27.66 5.02
N THR A 130 -15.89 27.67 4.21
CA THR A 130 -14.53 27.44 4.68
C THR A 130 -13.71 28.73 4.54
N GLU A 131 -13.11 29.18 5.63
CA GLU A 131 -12.22 30.34 5.68
C GLU A 131 -10.83 29.94 6.13
N LYS A 132 -9.80 30.62 5.62
CA LYS A 132 -8.38 30.36 5.93
C LYS A 132 -7.71 31.69 6.28
N PRO A 133 -7.94 32.20 7.50
CA PRO A 133 -7.51 33.53 7.89
C PRO A 133 -5.99 33.70 7.95
N ASP A 134 -5.28 32.61 8.21
CA ASP A 134 -3.82 32.55 8.25
C ASP A 134 -3.29 31.17 7.82
N PRO A 135 -1.97 30.99 7.62
CA PRO A 135 -1.40 29.73 7.15
C PRO A 135 -1.61 28.52 8.06
N LYS A 136 -1.99 28.74 9.33
CA LYS A 136 -2.14 27.68 10.33
C LYS A 136 -3.57 27.45 10.80
N THR A 137 -4.52 28.25 10.34
CA THR A 137 -5.91 28.18 10.80
C THR A 137 -6.86 27.90 9.65
N ILE A 138 -7.81 26.98 9.88
CA ILE A 138 -8.95 26.72 9.01
C ILE A 138 -10.22 26.86 9.84
N VAL A 139 -11.16 27.64 9.36
CA VAL A 139 -12.46 27.87 9.98
C VAL A 139 -13.55 27.29 9.10
N PHE A 140 -14.39 26.44 9.67
CA PHE A 140 -15.58 25.89 9.03
C PHE A 140 -16.82 26.48 9.69
N LYS A 141 -17.70 27.06 8.88
CA LYS A 141 -18.98 27.62 9.32
C LYS A 141 -20.13 26.79 8.74
N LEU A 142 -20.84 26.11 9.62
CA LEU A 142 -21.97 25.23 9.29
C LEU A 142 -23.29 26.01 9.37
N GLN A 143 -24.24 25.65 8.54
CA GLN A 143 -25.58 26.24 8.59
C GLN A 143 -26.35 25.78 9.85
N THR A 144 -26.18 24.54 10.24
CA THR A 144 -26.77 23.94 11.45
C THR A 144 -25.68 23.38 12.38
N PRO A 145 -25.90 23.38 13.70
CA PRO A 145 -24.97 22.78 14.63
C PRO A 145 -24.73 21.30 14.34
N PHE A 146 -23.45 20.89 14.34
CA PHE A 146 -23.11 19.48 14.11
C PHE A 146 -21.90 19.09 14.96
N SER A 147 -22.14 18.45 16.10
CA SER A 147 -21.08 18.05 17.04
C SER A 147 -20.10 17.02 16.50
N PRO A 148 -20.50 16.02 15.66
CA PRO A 148 -19.58 15.06 15.10
C PRO A 148 -18.68 15.61 13.96
N PHE A 149 -18.74 16.90 13.66
CA PHE A 149 -17.98 17.51 12.55
C PHE A 149 -16.49 17.15 12.52
N PRO A 150 -15.76 17.12 13.66
CA PRO A 150 -14.36 16.71 13.64
C PRO A 150 -14.13 15.28 13.12
N ALA A 151 -15.10 14.36 13.32
CA ALA A 151 -14.97 13.00 12.81
C ALA A 151 -15.00 12.94 11.27
N ILE A 152 -15.74 13.82 10.60
CA ILE A 152 -15.78 13.87 9.12
C ILE A 152 -14.41 14.30 8.55
N LEU A 153 -13.65 15.06 9.30
CA LEU A 153 -12.34 15.58 8.91
C LEU A 153 -11.21 14.56 9.12
N SER A 154 -11.53 13.32 9.51
CA SER A 154 -10.56 12.22 9.59
C SER A 154 -10.21 11.68 8.20
N LYS A 155 -11.00 11.97 7.17
CA LYS A 155 -10.70 11.55 5.80
C LYS A 155 -9.35 12.08 5.33
N PRO A 156 -8.53 11.21 4.70
CA PRO A 156 -7.22 11.59 4.20
C PRO A 156 -7.27 12.76 3.22
N ILE A 157 -6.41 13.74 3.42
CA ILE A 157 -6.31 14.91 2.55
C ILE A 157 -5.06 14.84 1.68
N PHE A 158 -5.17 15.41 0.48
CA PHE A 158 -4.10 15.42 -0.51
C PHE A 158 -3.90 16.86 -1.03
N ARG A 159 -2.65 17.19 -1.34
CA ARG A 159 -2.33 18.49 -1.91
C ARG A 159 -2.60 18.54 -3.41
N LYS A 160 -2.07 17.55 -4.15
CA LYS A 160 -2.26 17.39 -5.60
C LYS A 160 -2.14 15.90 -5.95
N GLY A 161 -3.16 15.35 -6.60
CA GLY A 161 -3.21 13.92 -6.89
C GLY A 161 -3.09 13.12 -5.59
N PHE A 162 -2.14 12.20 -5.49
CA PHE A 162 -1.88 11.40 -4.29
C PHE A 162 -0.70 11.92 -3.45
N LEU A 163 -0.35 13.19 -3.54
CA LEU A 163 0.66 13.79 -2.68
C LEU A 163 0.08 14.01 -1.28
N GLY A 164 0.32 13.08 -0.39
CA GLY A 164 -0.19 13.04 0.97
C GLY A 164 0.85 13.41 2.03
N THR A 165 0.54 13.06 3.27
CA THR A 165 1.36 13.34 4.46
C THR A 165 1.89 12.06 5.12
N GLY A 166 1.45 10.89 4.64
CA GLY A 166 1.83 9.59 5.17
C GLY A 166 3.20 9.13 4.70
N GLU A 167 3.64 8.01 5.27
CA GLU A 167 4.94 7.42 4.94
C GLU A 167 4.93 6.66 3.60
N TRP A 168 3.77 6.16 3.19
CA TRP A 168 3.60 5.43 1.95
C TRP A 168 3.26 6.37 0.80
N ARG A 169 3.99 6.23 -0.30
CA ARG A 169 3.82 7.01 -1.53
C ARG A 169 3.24 6.16 -2.63
N VAL A 170 2.32 6.70 -3.40
CA VAL A 170 1.85 6.05 -4.62
C VAL A 170 2.98 6.06 -5.64
N LYS A 171 3.41 4.86 -6.05
CA LYS A 171 4.43 4.69 -7.09
C LYS A 171 3.81 4.72 -8.48
N ASN A 172 2.73 3.96 -8.65
CA ASN A 172 1.92 3.93 -9.88
C ASN A 172 0.53 3.37 -9.59
N VAL A 173 -0.42 3.72 -10.45
CA VAL A 173 -1.77 3.18 -10.48
C VAL A 173 -2.02 2.59 -11.87
N THR A 174 -2.55 1.38 -11.92
CA THR A 174 -3.00 0.74 -13.17
C THR A 174 -4.51 0.85 -13.26
N VAL A 175 -4.99 1.33 -14.38
CA VAL A 175 -6.43 1.50 -14.64
C VAL A 175 -6.83 0.80 -15.94
N ALA A 176 -8.05 0.24 -15.95
CA ALA A 176 -8.71 -0.24 -17.16
C ALA A 176 -9.95 0.63 -17.39
N GLY A 177 -9.91 1.47 -18.43
CA GLY A 177 -10.89 2.53 -18.62
C GLY A 177 -10.84 3.53 -17.46
N ASN A 178 -11.90 3.60 -16.66
CA ASN A 178 -12.01 4.46 -15.47
C ASN A 178 -11.93 3.69 -14.14
N ILE A 179 -11.70 2.38 -14.19
CA ILE A 179 -11.63 1.52 -12.99
C ILE A 179 -10.17 1.23 -12.64
N VAL A 180 -9.83 1.40 -11.38
CA VAL A 180 -8.52 1.07 -10.84
C VAL A 180 -8.42 -0.45 -10.68
N GLU A 181 -7.42 -1.05 -11.31
CA GLU A 181 -7.12 -2.49 -11.16
C GLU A 181 -6.08 -2.73 -10.07
N GLN A 182 -5.12 -1.78 -9.94
CA GLN A 182 -4.03 -1.95 -9.01
C GLN A 182 -3.45 -0.59 -8.59
N ILE A 183 -3.07 -0.49 -7.32
CA ILE A 183 -2.30 0.64 -6.79
C ILE A 183 -1.03 0.11 -6.11
N ASN A 184 0.11 0.67 -6.46
CA ASN A 184 1.39 0.29 -5.90
C ASN A 184 1.88 1.38 -4.95
N LEU A 185 2.11 1.00 -3.72
CA LEU A 185 2.66 1.87 -2.68
C LEU A 185 4.12 1.53 -2.41
N SER A 186 4.90 2.55 -2.10
CA SER A 186 6.31 2.42 -1.72
C SER A 186 6.60 3.26 -0.49
N LYS A 187 7.45 2.74 0.40
CA LYS A 187 8.00 3.42 1.57
C LYS A 187 9.51 3.26 1.56
N PRO A 188 10.29 4.31 1.88
CA PRO A 188 11.75 4.20 1.94
C PRO A 188 12.18 3.10 2.90
N LYS A 189 13.14 2.26 2.48
CA LYS A 189 13.73 1.15 3.25
C LYS A 189 12.77 0.00 3.58
N GLU A 190 11.52 0.04 3.14
CA GLU A 190 10.55 -1.03 3.32
C GLU A 190 10.15 -1.67 1.98
N LYS A 191 9.62 -2.89 2.07
CA LYS A 191 9.03 -3.56 0.91
C LYS A 191 7.77 -2.81 0.50
N GLY A 192 7.60 -2.60 -0.81
CA GLY A 192 6.39 -1.98 -1.32
C GLY A 192 5.14 -2.84 -1.05
N MET A 193 3.97 -2.23 -1.10
CA MET A 193 2.67 -2.90 -1.09
C MET A 193 1.98 -2.74 -2.44
N ILE A 194 1.24 -3.75 -2.84
CA ILE A 194 0.43 -3.74 -4.04
C ILE A 194 -0.99 -4.10 -3.64
N PHE A 195 -1.92 -3.18 -3.84
CA PHE A 195 -3.34 -3.47 -3.72
C PHE A 195 -3.89 -3.80 -5.10
N LYS A 196 -4.53 -4.97 -5.23
CA LYS A 196 -5.23 -5.41 -6.44
C LYS A 196 -6.72 -5.45 -6.16
N PHE A 197 -7.51 -4.91 -7.07
CA PHE A 197 -8.97 -4.86 -6.95
C PHE A 197 -9.63 -5.92 -7.82
N PHE A 198 -10.57 -6.63 -7.25
CA PHE A 198 -11.30 -7.69 -7.92
C PHE A 198 -12.79 -7.36 -7.94
N PRO A 199 -13.46 -7.56 -9.05
CA PRO A 199 -14.90 -7.21 -9.16
C PRO A 199 -15.81 -8.09 -8.32
N THR A 200 -15.38 -9.30 -7.92
CA THR A 200 -16.15 -10.24 -7.10
C THR A 200 -15.26 -11.01 -6.12
N GLU A 201 -15.85 -11.53 -5.04
CA GLU A 201 -15.13 -12.37 -4.08
C GLU A 201 -14.56 -13.64 -4.69
N GLU A 202 -15.28 -14.27 -5.62
CA GLU A 202 -14.84 -15.50 -6.28
C GLU A 202 -13.54 -15.28 -7.04
N ARG A 203 -13.42 -14.15 -7.77
CA ARG A 203 -12.19 -13.79 -8.49
C ARG A 203 -11.05 -13.49 -7.54
N ALA A 204 -11.33 -12.76 -6.45
CA ALA A 204 -10.33 -12.48 -5.42
C ALA A 204 -9.84 -13.76 -4.72
N LYS A 205 -10.75 -14.67 -4.39
CA LYS A 205 -10.45 -15.98 -3.82
C LYS A 205 -9.64 -16.86 -4.77
N LEU A 206 -9.96 -16.83 -6.06
CA LEU A 206 -9.20 -17.55 -7.08
C LEU A 206 -7.77 -16.98 -7.18
N ALA A 207 -7.61 -15.67 -7.18
CA ALA A 207 -6.30 -15.01 -7.21
C ALA A 207 -5.45 -15.39 -5.99
N LEU A 208 -6.05 -15.51 -4.81
CA LEU A 208 -5.37 -15.98 -3.59
C LEU A 208 -4.94 -17.46 -3.72
N LYS A 209 -5.81 -18.33 -4.25
CA LYS A 209 -5.49 -19.75 -4.50
C LYS A 209 -4.35 -19.93 -5.51
N LEU A 210 -4.27 -19.07 -6.51
CA LEU A 210 -3.23 -19.09 -7.54
C LEU A 210 -1.93 -18.40 -7.11
N GLY A 211 -1.89 -17.77 -5.92
CA GLY A 211 -0.72 -17.02 -5.45
C GLY A 211 -0.51 -15.69 -6.18
N GLU A 212 -1.53 -15.17 -6.86
CA GLU A 212 -1.46 -13.84 -7.46
C GLU A 212 -1.47 -12.73 -6.40
N ILE A 213 -2.08 -13.00 -5.24
CA ILE A 213 -2.09 -12.16 -4.05
C ILE A 213 -1.71 -13.00 -2.82
N ASP A 214 -1.14 -12.34 -1.82
CA ASP A 214 -0.66 -12.97 -0.59
C ASP A 214 -1.67 -12.84 0.55
N LYS A 215 -2.53 -11.84 0.46
CA LYS A 215 -3.55 -11.49 1.46
C LYS A 215 -4.82 -11.03 0.76
N LEU A 216 -5.97 -11.39 1.33
CA LEU A 216 -7.28 -10.90 0.89
C LEU A 216 -7.95 -10.24 2.09
N ILE A 217 -8.46 -9.03 1.91
CA ILE A 217 -9.12 -8.23 2.96
C ILE A 217 -10.53 -7.84 2.51
N ASP A 218 -11.37 -7.48 3.49
CA ASP A 218 -12.74 -7.00 3.31
C ASP A 218 -13.62 -7.99 2.53
N ILE A 219 -13.61 -9.27 2.97
CA ILE A 219 -14.48 -10.32 2.43
C ILE A 219 -15.57 -10.70 3.43
N PHE A 220 -16.76 -10.95 2.94
CA PHE A 220 -17.90 -11.38 3.75
C PHE A 220 -17.84 -12.87 4.11
N ASN A 221 -17.49 -13.70 3.14
CA ASN A 221 -17.43 -15.13 3.32
C ASN A 221 -15.99 -15.65 3.22
N PRO A 222 -15.33 -16.05 4.31
CA PRO A 222 -13.95 -16.56 4.27
C PRO A 222 -13.84 -18.00 3.73
N GLU A 223 -14.94 -18.69 3.44
CA GLU A 223 -14.85 -20.05 2.91
C GLU A 223 -14.28 -20.09 1.48
N PRO A 224 -13.49 -21.13 1.15
CA PRO A 224 -13.10 -22.28 1.95
C PRO A 224 -11.86 -22.09 2.84
N PHE A 225 -11.33 -20.88 2.96
CA PHE A 225 -10.01 -20.61 3.57
C PHE A 225 -9.98 -20.77 5.09
N ASN A 226 -11.12 -20.68 5.76
CA ASN A 226 -11.25 -20.93 7.19
C ASN A 226 -10.81 -22.35 7.61
N THR A 227 -10.78 -23.30 6.67
CA THR A 227 -10.33 -24.68 6.91
C THR A 227 -8.89 -24.93 6.49
N TRP A 228 -8.21 -23.96 5.85
CA TRP A 228 -6.86 -24.12 5.34
C TRP A 228 -5.82 -23.82 6.42
N LYS A 229 -4.97 -24.81 6.74
CA LYS A 229 -3.90 -24.65 7.75
C LYS A 229 -2.82 -23.64 7.37
N THR A 230 -2.72 -23.28 6.10
CA THR A 230 -1.71 -22.37 5.56
C THR A 230 -2.14 -20.90 5.53
N LEU A 231 -3.41 -20.63 5.86
CA LEU A 231 -3.97 -19.27 5.86
C LEU A 231 -4.51 -18.95 7.26
N ASP A 232 -4.20 -17.74 7.71
CA ASP A 232 -4.75 -17.16 8.92
C ASP A 232 -5.97 -16.29 8.56
N VAL A 233 -7.13 -16.66 9.08
CA VAL A 233 -8.40 -15.94 8.88
C VAL A 233 -8.69 -15.11 10.10
N GLN A 234 -8.50 -13.80 9.98
CA GLN A 234 -8.80 -12.84 11.04
C GLN A 234 -10.15 -12.17 10.78
N LYS A 235 -11.01 -12.16 11.79
CA LYS A 235 -12.24 -11.38 11.76
C LYS A 235 -11.98 -10.02 12.39
N LYS A 236 -12.19 -8.95 11.62
CA LYS A 236 -12.24 -7.59 12.12
C LYS A 236 -13.72 -7.22 12.26
N VAL A 237 -14.12 -6.78 13.42
CA VAL A 237 -15.46 -6.22 13.64
C VAL A 237 -15.28 -4.71 13.52
N ASP A 238 -15.85 -4.13 12.46
CA ASP A 238 -15.97 -2.68 12.36
C ASP A 238 -17.22 -2.26 13.13
N TYR A 239 -17.05 -1.38 14.11
CA TYR A 239 -18.13 -0.80 14.89
C TYR A 239 -18.65 0.48 14.24
#